data_3495801a41450cc720598ca26447cf04
#
_entry.id   3495801a41450cc720598ca26447cf04
#
_cell.length_a   1.000
_cell.length_b   1.000
_cell.length_c   1.000
_cell.angle_alpha   90.00
_cell.angle_beta   90.00
_cell.angle_gamma   90.00
#
_symmetry.space_group_name_H-M   'P 1'
#
loop_
_entity.id
_entity.type
_entity.pdbx_description
1 polymer ?
#
loop_
_entity_poly.entity_id
_entity_poly.type
_entity_poly.pdbx_seq_one_letter_code
_entity_poly.pdbx_strand_id
1 'polypeptide(L)'
;MKKLTLVICFMFLSAVLVEAQNWPQFRGPSASGVVEGHTAAVKFDAAKSENTAWKTPIPGLGHSSPVVWGNKVFITTAITSATKDETRYGLYGDVAPVKDDPKHTWKVYALDKQTGRILWEQ
;
A
#
# COMPACT_ATOMS: atom_id res chain seq x y z
N MET A 1 45.69 21.26 8.01
CA MET A 1 44.96 20.89 6.80
C MET A 1 44.56 19.40 6.76
N LYS A 2 45.50 18.46 6.98
CA LYS A 2 45.17 16.99 6.97
C LYS A 2 44.12 16.54 7.99
N LYS A 3 44.05 17.14 9.18
CA LYS A 3 43.04 16.80 10.20
C LYS A 3 41.63 17.29 9.85
N LEU A 4 41.54 18.44 9.18
CA LEU A 4 40.26 18.98 8.74
C LEU A 4 39.65 18.15 7.61
N THR A 5 40.48 17.66 6.67
CA THR A 5 40.05 16.77 5.57
C THR A 5 39.50 15.43 6.11
N LEU A 6 40.14 14.90 7.18
CA LEU A 6 39.67 13.64 7.78
C LEU A 6 38.30 13.77 8.45
N VAL A 7 38.04 14.91 9.12
CA VAL A 7 36.73 15.20 9.76
C VAL A 7 35.62 15.34 8.71
N ILE A 8 35.88 16.01 7.58
CA ILE A 8 34.94 16.16 6.49
C ILE A 8 34.63 14.79 5.84
N CYS A 9 35.63 13.93 5.62
CA CYS A 9 35.38 12.56 5.13
C CYS A 9 34.56 11.74 6.11
N PHE A 10 34.72 11.88 7.40
CA PHE A 10 33.93 11.15 8.39
C PHE A 10 32.48 11.63 8.47
N MET A 11 32.22 12.91 8.21
CA MET A 11 30.87 13.47 8.15
C MET A 11 30.07 12.99 6.93
N PHE A 12 30.73 12.68 5.81
CA PHE A 12 30.08 12.14 4.64
C PHE A 12 29.78 10.64 4.72
N LEU A 13 30.45 9.90 5.59
CA LEU A 13 30.27 8.45 5.74
C LEU A 13 29.08 8.07 6.61
N SER A 14 28.45 9.02 7.28
CA SER A 14 27.28 8.81 8.16
C SER A 14 25.93 9.08 7.49
N ALA A 15 25.88 9.20 6.16
CA ALA A 15 24.62 9.12 5.44
C ALA A 15 24.13 7.65 5.50
N VAL A 16 23.59 7.25 6.63
CA VAL A 16 22.83 6.01 6.75
C VAL A 16 21.65 6.14 5.78
N LEU A 17 21.75 5.47 4.66
CA LEU A 17 20.63 5.30 3.76
C LEU A 17 19.55 4.53 4.54
N VAL A 18 18.60 5.25 5.10
CA VAL A 18 17.39 4.64 5.61
C VAL A 18 16.65 4.11 4.40
N GLU A 19 16.95 2.88 4.03
CA GLU A 19 16.14 2.20 3.02
C GLU A 19 14.73 2.10 3.57
N ALA A 20 13.80 2.76 2.88
CA ALA A 20 12.39 2.59 3.17
C ALA A 20 12.05 1.12 2.92
N GLN A 21 11.66 0.40 3.96
CA GLN A 21 11.36 -1.02 3.85
C GLN A 21 10.28 -1.25 2.80
N ASN A 22 10.61 -2.02 1.78
CA ASN A 22 9.69 -2.41 0.72
C ASN A 22 8.78 -3.54 1.21
N TRP A 23 7.54 -3.55 0.71
CA TRP A 23 6.58 -4.63 0.88
C TRP A 23 6.18 -5.14 -0.52
N PRO A 24 7.04 -5.96 -1.17
CA PRO A 24 6.99 -6.18 -2.61
C PRO A 24 5.90 -7.15 -3.06
N GLN A 25 5.24 -7.83 -2.16
CA GLN A 25 4.26 -8.87 -2.47
C GLN A 25 3.30 -9.12 -1.31
N PHE A 26 2.27 -9.95 -1.53
CA PHE A 26 1.42 -10.46 -0.47
C PHE A 26 2.28 -11.08 0.65
N ARG A 27 2.02 -10.67 1.91
CA ARG A 27 2.80 -11.03 3.09
C ARG A 27 4.26 -10.54 3.10
N GLY A 28 4.60 -9.56 2.27
CA GLY A 28 5.86 -8.82 2.33
C GLY A 28 7.13 -9.61 1.99
N PRO A 29 8.27 -9.18 2.49
CA PRO A 29 9.54 -9.83 2.25
C PRO A 29 9.49 -11.31 2.63
N SER A 30 10.00 -12.18 1.75
CA SER A 30 10.00 -13.63 1.93
C SER A 30 8.62 -14.26 2.19
N ALA A 31 7.53 -13.57 1.88
CA ALA A 31 6.15 -13.97 2.15
C ALA A 31 5.89 -14.38 3.63
N SER A 32 6.65 -13.84 4.56
CA SER A 32 6.59 -14.21 5.98
C SER A 32 5.40 -13.58 6.72
N GLY A 33 4.91 -12.43 6.25
CA GLY A 33 3.91 -11.63 6.94
C GLY A 33 4.46 -10.87 8.16
N VAL A 34 5.77 -10.84 8.33
CA VAL A 34 6.46 -10.25 9.47
C VAL A 34 7.33 -9.08 9.02
N VAL A 35 7.33 -8.02 9.79
CA VAL A 35 8.22 -6.87 9.66
C VAL A 35 9.07 -6.80 10.92
N GLU A 36 10.36 -6.99 10.77
CA GLU A 36 11.30 -6.87 11.89
C GLU A 36 11.69 -5.40 12.12
N GLY A 37 11.96 -5.06 13.37
CA GLY A 37 12.44 -3.72 13.73
C GLY A 37 11.40 -2.60 13.66
N HIS A 38 10.12 -2.91 13.48
CA HIS A 38 9.04 -1.94 13.42
C HIS A 38 7.93 -2.31 14.41
N THR A 39 7.37 -1.27 15.04
CA THR A 39 6.21 -1.43 15.93
C THR A 39 4.96 -1.00 15.19
N ALA A 40 4.00 -1.89 15.04
CA ALA A 40 2.69 -1.54 14.51
C ALA A 40 1.86 -0.82 15.55
N ALA A 41 0.99 0.10 15.13
CA ALA A 41 0.02 0.72 16.01
C ALA A 41 -0.93 -0.35 16.56
N VAL A 42 -1.01 -0.49 17.89
CA VAL A 42 -1.89 -1.47 18.56
C VAL A 42 -3.36 -1.08 18.46
N LYS A 43 -3.61 0.23 18.36
CA LYS A 43 -4.96 0.80 18.18
C LYS A 43 -4.94 1.72 16.96
N PHE A 44 -5.94 1.58 16.12
CA PHE A 44 -6.20 2.56 15.06
C PHE A 44 -7.73 2.68 14.86
N ASP A 45 -8.17 3.86 14.49
CA ASP A 45 -9.57 4.12 14.10
C ASP A 45 -9.56 5.00 12.85
N ALA A 46 -9.81 4.37 11.72
CA ALA A 46 -9.83 5.06 10.45
C ALA A 46 -10.98 6.09 10.35
N ALA A 47 -12.09 5.89 11.05
CA ALA A 47 -13.21 6.85 11.07
C ALA A 47 -12.84 8.12 11.81
N LYS A 48 -12.15 7.99 12.94
CA LYS A 48 -11.69 9.11 13.78
C LYS A 48 -10.29 9.62 13.40
N SER A 49 -9.64 9.01 12.41
CA SER A 49 -8.25 9.28 12.03
C SER A 49 -7.23 9.03 13.15
N GLU A 50 -7.57 8.19 14.12
CA GLU A 50 -6.66 7.80 15.19
C GLU A 50 -5.59 6.86 14.62
N ASN A 51 -4.32 7.23 14.79
CA ASN A 51 -3.17 6.50 14.25
C ASN A 51 -3.29 6.17 12.74
N THR A 52 -3.99 7.03 12.00
CA THR A 52 -4.17 6.94 10.57
C THR A 52 -3.44 8.09 9.89
N ALA A 53 -2.39 7.83 9.14
CA ALA A 53 -1.62 8.86 8.46
C ALA A 53 -2.44 9.53 7.34
N TRP A 54 -3.15 8.74 6.55
CA TRP A 54 -3.99 9.23 5.46
C TRP A 54 -5.04 8.17 5.06
N LYS A 55 -6.04 8.62 4.33
CA LYS A 55 -7.07 7.77 3.69
C LYS A 55 -7.30 8.26 2.28
N THR A 56 -7.28 7.36 1.31
CA THR A 56 -7.51 7.69 -0.09
C THR A 56 -8.59 6.77 -0.63
N PRO A 57 -9.72 7.31 -1.11
CA PRO A 57 -10.74 6.52 -1.76
C PRO A 57 -10.22 6.00 -3.10
N ILE A 58 -10.34 4.70 -3.32
CA ILE A 58 -10.01 4.04 -4.58
C ILE A 58 -11.30 3.49 -5.17
N PRO A 59 -11.68 3.86 -6.39
CA PRO A 59 -12.88 3.36 -7.04
C PRO A 59 -12.82 1.85 -7.32
N GLY A 60 -13.96 1.20 -7.30
CA GLY A 60 -14.13 -0.20 -7.66
C GLY A 60 -13.85 -1.19 -6.53
N LEU A 61 -13.78 -2.46 -6.88
CA LEU A 61 -13.53 -3.56 -5.96
C LEU A 61 -12.06 -3.99 -6.06
N GLY A 62 -11.34 -3.87 -4.96
CA GLY A 62 -9.93 -4.29 -4.87
C GLY A 62 -9.75 -5.37 -3.82
N HIS A 63 -9.52 -6.60 -4.27
CA HIS A 63 -9.12 -7.71 -3.39
C HIS A 63 -7.60 -7.94 -3.39
N SER A 64 -6.86 -7.04 -4.04
CA SER A 64 -5.40 -7.12 -4.11
C SER A 64 -4.76 -6.63 -2.82
N SER A 65 -3.66 -7.27 -2.42
CA SER A 65 -2.80 -6.74 -1.39
C SER A 65 -2.02 -5.54 -1.95
N PRO A 66 -1.99 -4.41 -1.25
CA PRO A 66 -1.13 -3.30 -1.64
C PRO A 66 0.34 -3.71 -1.67
N VAL A 67 1.07 -3.23 -2.67
CA VAL A 67 2.52 -3.38 -2.78
C VAL A 67 3.18 -2.04 -2.46
N VAL A 68 4.22 -2.06 -1.63
CA VAL A 68 5.01 -0.87 -1.31
C VAL A 68 6.40 -1.01 -1.90
N TRP A 69 6.79 -0.04 -2.72
CA TRP A 69 8.13 0.02 -3.29
C TRP A 69 8.67 1.46 -3.28
N GLY A 70 9.77 1.66 -2.59
CA GLY A 70 10.32 2.99 -2.36
C GLY A 70 9.32 3.91 -1.67
N ASN A 71 9.01 5.02 -2.31
CA ASN A 71 8.02 6.00 -1.81
C ASN A 71 6.62 5.85 -2.43
N LYS A 72 6.29 4.67 -2.96
CA LYS A 72 5.00 4.44 -3.62
C LYS A 72 4.26 3.26 -3.04
N VAL A 73 2.93 3.37 -3.05
CA VAL A 73 2.01 2.27 -2.79
C VAL A 73 1.26 1.98 -4.08
N PHE A 74 1.25 0.72 -4.49
CA PHE A 74 0.54 0.25 -5.68
C PHE A 74 -0.67 -0.56 -5.29
N ILE A 75 -1.81 -0.27 -5.92
CA ILE A 75 -3.09 -0.93 -5.68
C ILE A 75 -3.71 -1.25 -7.03
N THR A 76 -4.28 -2.44 -7.15
CA THR A 76 -5.09 -2.83 -8.31
C THR A 76 -6.55 -2.93 -7.93
N THR A 77 -7.45 -2.55 -8.84
CA THR A 77 -8.89 -2.60 -8.63
C THR A 77 -9.60 -2.95 -9.92
N ALA A 78 -10.81 -3.49 -9.78
CA ALA A 78 -11.75 -3.73 -10.87
C ALA A 78 -12.94 -2.77 -10.73
N ILE A 79 -13.18 -1.98 -11.75
CA ILE A 79 -14.32 -1.08 -11.81
C ILE A 79 -15.36 -1.72 -12.72
N THR A 80 -16.55 -1.94 -12.21
CA THR A 80 -17.69 -2.47 -12.99
C THR A 80 -18.56 -1.33 -13.51
N SER A 81 -19.25 -1.58 -14.62
CA SER A 81 -20.29 -0.68 -15.12
C SER A 81 -21.62 -0.81 -14.36
N ALA A 82 -21.72 -1.80 -13.46
CA ALA A 82 -22.91 -1.98 -12.63
C ALA A 82 -23.08 -0.82 -11.64
N THR A 83 -24.34 -0.50 -11.35
CA THR A 83 -24.71 0.63 -10.48
C THR A 83 -24.38 0.39 -9.01
N LYS A 84 -23.99 -0.83 -8.63
CA LYS A 84 -23.61 -1.19 -7.26
C LYS A 84 -22.45 -2.16 -7.26
N ASP A 85 -21.35 -1.74 -6.66
CA ASP A 85 -20.23 -2.59 -6.29
C ASP A 85 -20.61 -3.34 -4.99
N GLU A 86 -21.30 -4.47 -5.13
CA GLU A 86 -21.68 -5.29 -3.97
C GLU A 86 -20.73 -6.48 -3.82
N THR A 87 -19.96 -6.48 -2.74
CA THR A 87 -19.25 -7.69 -2.30
C THR A 87 -20.23 -8.52 -1.46
N ARG A 88 -20.54 -9.72 -1.91
CA ARG A 88 -21.36 -10.67 -1.15
C ARG A 88 -20.45 -11.62 -0.39
N TYR A 89 -20.71 -11.73 0.89
CA TYR A 89 -20.00 -12.68 1.75
C TYR A 89 -20.95 -13.85 2.04
N GLY A 90 -20.43 -15.07 2.00
CA GLY A 90 -21.17 -16.27 2.35
C GLY A 90 -20.26 -17.49 2.44
N LEU A 91 -20.76 -18.54 3.10
CA LEU A 91 -20.15 -19.84 3.10
C LEU A 91 -20.46 -20.58 1.79
N TYR A 92 -19.75 -21.65 1.51
CA TYR A 92 -19.96 -22.47 0.32
C TYR A 92 -21.43 -22.85 0.15
N GLY A 93 -22.01 -22.50 -1.00
CA GLY A 93 -23.39 -22.81 -1.37
C GLY A 93 -24.44 -21.78 -0.95
N ASP A 94 -24.12 -20.84 -0.08
CA ASP A 94 -25.09 -19.86 0.44
C ASP A 94 -25.22 -18.59 -0.41
N VAL A 95 -24.32 -18.41 -1.35
CA VAL A 95 -24.30 -17.22 -2.22
C VAL A 95 -24.60 -17.61 -3.65
N ALA A 96 -25.72 -17.15 -4.17
CA ALA A 96 -26.04 -17.32 -5.59
C ALA A 96 -24.96 -16.64 -6.45
N PRO A 97 -24.61 -17.21 -7.61
CA PRO A 97 -23.70 -16.58 -8.55
C PRO A 97 -24.16 -15.15 -8.87
N VAL A 98 -23.24 -14.20 -8.80
CA VAL A 98 -23.52 -12.85 -9.26
C VAL A 98 -23.74 -12.93 -10.77
N LYS A 99 -24.82 -12.31 -11.27
CA LYS A 99 -24.99 -12.14 -12.71
C LYS A 99 -23.79 -11.37 -13.22
N ASP A 100 -23.11 -11.99 -14.16
CA ASP A 100 -21.87 -11.44 -14.72
C ASP A 100 -22.15 -10.07 -15.34
N ASP A 101 -21.40 -9.05 -14.90
CA ASP A 101 -21.36 -7.78 -15.61
C ASP A 101 -20.27 -7.90 -16.68
N PRO A 102 -20.61 -7.83 -17.95
CA PRO A 102 -19.68 -8.12 -19.04
C PRO A 102 -18.58 -7.06 -19.20
N LYS A 103 -18.64 -5.94 -18.47
CA LYS A 103 -17.69 -4.85 -18.62
C LYS A 103 -17.01 -4.50 -17.31
N HIS A 104 -15.76 -4.93 -17.18
CA HIS A 104 -14.87 -4.55 -16.12
C HIS A 104 -13.71 -3.74 -16.69
N THR A 105 -13.33 -2.66 -15.98
CA THR A 105 -12.11 -1.92 -16.25
C THR A 105 -11.14 -2.21 -15.12
N TRP A 106 -10.00 -2.77 -15.45
CA TRP A 106 -8.93 -3.01 -14.48
C TRP A 106 -8.05 -1.77 -14.39
N LYS A 107 -7.77 -1.31 -13.17
CA LYS A 107 -6.90 -0.16 -12.95
C LYS A 107 -5.80 -0.49 -11.96
N VAL A 108 -4.66 0.16 -12.19
CA VAL A 108 -3.55 0.23 -11.25
C VAL A 108 -3.39 1.67 -10.81
N TYR A 109 -3.32 1.88 -9.52
CA TYR A 109 -3.02 3.18 -8.91
C TYR A 109 -1.64 3.15 -8.28
N ALA A 110 -0.88 4.22 -8.47
CA ALA A 110 0.30 4.49 -7.69
C ALA A 110 0.04 5.71 -6.80
N LEU A 111 0.21 5.52 -5.49
CA LEU A 111 0.04 6.57 -4.49
C LEU A 111 1.38 6.93 -3.86
N ASP A 112 1.52 8.17 -3.47
CA ASP A 112 2.60 8.61 -2.61
C ASP A 112 2.45 7.99 -1.21
N LYS A 113 3.47 7.32 -0.72
CA LYS A 113 3.42 6.58 0.55
C LYS A 113 3.22 7.49 1.77
N GLN A 114 3.71 8.72 1.73
CA GLN A 114 3.65 9.65 2.86
C GLN A 114 2.31 10.38 2.94
N THR A 115 1.75 10.75 1.79
CA THR A 115 0.57 11.62 1.72
C THR A 115 -0.70 10.91 1.29
N GLY A 116 -0.60 9.71 0.72
CA GLY A 116 -1.71 8.98 0.11
C GLY A 116 -2.21 9.58 -1.20
N ARG A 117 -1.58 10.64 -1.73
CA ARG A 117 -1.98 11.27 -2.98
C ARG A 117 -1.77 10.32 -4.15
N ILE A 118 -2.79 10.19 -5.01
CA ILE A 118 -2.65 9.46 -6.27
C ILE A 118 -1.66 10.21 -7.16
N LEU A 119 -0.58 9.53 -7.54
CA LEU A 119 0.45 10.05 -8.43
C LEU A 119 0.09 9.81 -9.89
N TRP A 120 -0.45 8.64 -10.18
CA TRP A 120 -0.94 8.24 -11.48
C TRP A 120 -1.89 7.05 -11.38
N GLU A 121 -2.68 6.85 -12.43
CA GLU A 121 -3.50 5.66 -12.68
C GLU A 121 -3.34 5.18 -14.11
N GLN A 122 -3.46 3.91 -14.30
CA GLN A 122 -3.37 3.26 -15.60
C GLN A 122 -4.49 2.23 -15.76
#